data_277d3b12c53f868fffa439c47b7d17c3
#
_entry.id   277d3b12c53f868fffa439c47b7d17c3
#
_cell.length_a   1.000
_cell.length_b   1.000
_cell.length_c   1.000
_cell.angle_alpha   90.00
_cell.angle_beta   90.00
_cell.angle_gamma   90.00
#
_symmetry.space_group_name_H-M   'P 1'
#
loop_
_entity.id
_entity.type
_entity.pdbx_description
1 polymer ?
#
loop_
_entity_poly.entity_id
_entity_poly.type
_entity_poly.pdbx_seq_one_letter_code
_entity_poly.pdbx_strand_id
1 'polypeptide(L)'
;MGPRTAATGNSLTLNHPADNNRRRSGSGGDDAVIGIALRRSLAVFALLAAGGLCAWWLTRDRAPAPVDERALAAPERLDAAEAPDPPDLPFREVAGASGLAFVHVNGAAGDRLLPETMGGGVAFLDYDGDDDADLLLVNSSSWPWDGPVSETMALYRNDGAGFFADATEGSGLEVPLYGMGAAVADFDGDGRVDIFVTAVGRNRLFRNLGDGRFADVTVAAGVAGRDDDWSTCAAWLDYDRDGDLDLFVCNYVGWSRETDFEVDYRMTGIGRAYGPPTNFAGTFNALYENLGDGRFSDVSEAAGIRVVNAATELAAGKALAVLPMDLDDDGWLDLVVANDTVRNFVFINRGDGTFAEEGVPLGVAFDNSGHATGAMGIDGGRDPERSERVIAIANFANEMTSYYVASDDSAVFTDEAVISGVGPASRSALSFGLFFFDADLDGRQDLFQANGHVENQINVVQPSQRYEQPPQLFWNCGDACPRQYVPVDSGRLGDLAEPVAGRGAAYADIDGDGDLDIVLTQPGRAVRLYRNDQATGHRWLRIRLEGRGGNRHALGAVATLTWSGGLQERRVMPTRSYLAQVEPVLTFGLGADGTAESLEIRWPDGARSTHTPPAGGGEWRLRQPDGPSE
;
A
#
# COMPACT_ATOMS: atom_id res chain seq x y z
N MET A 1 8.04 57.87 -9.07
CA MET A 1 8.53 58.68 -10.19
C MET A 1 8.00 58.02 -11.45
N GLY A 2 6.94 58.61 -12.08
CA GLY A 2 6.51 58.30 -13.42
C GLY A 2 7.36 59.05 -14.47
N PRO A 3 7.03 59.07 -15.76
CA PRO A 3 5.68 59.33 -16.34
C PRO A 3 5.37 58.47 -17.61
N ARG A 4 4.11 58.20 -17.92
CA ARG A 4 3.21 58.79 -18.93
C ARG A 4 3.79 59.18 -20.31
N THR A 5 3.13 58.66 -21.40
CA THR A 5 2.49 59.40 -22.53
C THR A 5 1.94 58.37 -23.54
N ALA A 6 0.71 58.34 -23.89
CA ALA A 6 -0.22 59.20 -24.63
C ALA A 6 -0.27 58.87 -26.14
N ALA A 7 -1.39 58.39 -26.53
CA ALA A 7 -2.33 58.51 -27.62
C ALA A 7 -1.98 59.42 -28.84
N THR A 8 -2.38 58.98 -30.05
CA THR A 8 -2.98 59.87 -31.07
C THR A 8 -3.83 59.07 -32.04
N GLY A 9 -5.07 59.49 -32.15
CA GLY A 9 -6.01 59.20 -33.20
C GLY A 9 -5.80 60.14 -34.41
N ASN A 10 -6.42 59.75 -35.50
CA ASN A 10 -6.71 60.70 -36.56
C ASN A 10 -7.99 60.32 -37.30
N SER A 11 -8.97 61.15 -37.09
CA SER A 11 -10.14 61.35 -37.93
C SER A 11 -9.79 62.25 -39.10
N LEU A 12 -10.36 62.03 -40.31
CA LEU A 12 -10.48 63.05 -41.32
C LEU A 12 -11.81 62.96 -42.06
N THR A 13 -12.46 64.09 -42.05
CA THR A 13 -13.77 64.51 -42.49
C THR A 13 -13.87 64.70 -43.99
N LEU A 14 -15.09 64.48 -44.52
CA LEU A 14 -15.91 65.21 -45.52
C LEU A 14 -15.26 66.19 -46.50
N ASN A 15 -15.63 66.00 -47.71
CA ASN A 15 -16.13 67.14 -48.47
C ASN A 15 -16.98 66.74 -49.72
N HIS A 16 -18.21 67.27 -49.74
CA HIS A 16 -19.03 67.47 -50.96
C HIS A 16 -18.60 68.74 -51.66
N PRO A 17 -18.90 68.88 -53.00
CA PRO A 17 -19.99 69.76 -53.32
C PRO A 17 -20.87 69.30 -54.52
N ALA A 18 -22.01 69.95 -54.54
CA ALA A 18 -23.15 69.88 -55.45
C ALA A 18 -22.87 70.41 -56.86
N ASP A 19 -23.59 70.04 -57.86
CA ASP A 19 -24.75 70.72 -58.51
C ASP A 19 -24.88 70.43 -60.01
N ASN A 20 -26.11 70.39 -60.45
CA ASN A 20 -26.76 70.83 -61.72
C ASN A 20 -27.02 69.87 -62.89
N ASN A 21 -28.25 69.43 -62.92
CA ASN A 21 -29.33 69.67 -63.90
C ASN A 21 -29.08 69.46 -65.38
N ARG A 22 -29.82 68.53 -66.01
CA ARG A 22 -30.84 68.77 -67.09
C ARG A 22 -31.37 67.48 -67.73
N ARG A 23 -32.68 67.42 -67.68
CA ARG A 23 -33.68 66.77 -68.52
C ARG A 23 -33.24 66.17 -69.87
N ARG A 24 -33.70 64.91 -70.17
CA ARG A 24 -34.77 64.63 -71.19
C ARG A 24 -34.96 63.13 -71.39
N SER A 25 -36.20 62.75 -71.22
CA SER A 25 -37.05 61.80 -71.95
C SER A 25 -36.44 60.75 -72.87
N GLY A 26 -36.83 59.48 -72.59
CA GLY A 26 -36.73 58.37 -73.52
C GLY A 26 -37.37 57.11 -72.86
N SER A 27 -38.69 57.00 -73.02
CA SER A 27 -39.47 55.84 -72.67
C SER A 27 -39.23 54.73 -73.69
N GLY A 28 -38.92 53.49 -73.23
CA GLY A 28 -39.03 52.32 -74.10
C GLY A 28 -38.04 51.20 -73.88
N GLY A 29 -37.05 51.35 -72.96
CA GLY A 29 -36.01 50.32 -72.76
C GLY A 29 -36.02 49.59 -71.39
N ASP A 30 -36.69 50.19 -70.43
CA ASP A 30 -36.55 49.72 -69.03
C ASP A 30 -37.36 48.44 -68.70
N ASP A 31 -38.51 48.24 -69.38
CA ASP A 31 -39.34 47.06 -69.12
C ASP A 31 -38.70 45.74 -69.56
N ALA A 32 -37.90 45.78 -70.64
CA ALA A 32 -37.18 44.60 -71.12
C ALA A 32 -36.02 44.23 -70.19
N VAL A 33 -35.31 45.25 -69.63
CA VAL A 33 -34.19 45.02 -68.65
C VAL A 33 -34.72 44.55 -67.31
N ILE A 34 -35.86 45.14 -66.89
CA ILE A 34 -36.54 44.72 -65.65
C ILE A 34 -37.03 43.25 -65.78
N GLY A 35 -37.61 42.90 -66.93
CA GLY A 35 -38.06 41.51 -67.17
C GLY A 35 -36.93 40.51 -67.22
N ILE A 36 -35.75 40.87 -67.74
CA ILE A 36 -34.57 40.01 -67.75
C ILE A 36 -33.94 39.92 -66.33
N ALA A 37 -33.89 41.02 -65.60
CA ALA A 37 -33.40 41.06 -64.22
C ALA A 37 -34.32 40.23 -63.31
N LEU A 38 -35.64 40.34 -63.44
CA LEU A 38 -36.61 39.55 -62.66
C LEU A 38 -36.50 38.03 -62.93
N ARG A 39 -36.35 37.65 -64.21
CA ARG A 39 -36.15 36.23 -64.57
C ARG A 39 -34.82 35.69 -64.06
N ARG A 40 -33.75 36.47 -64.04
CA ARG A 40 -32.47 36.08 -63.47
C ARG A 40 -32.54 35.97 -61.96
N SER A 41 -33.20 36.90 -61.29
CA SER A 41 -33.44 36.81 -59.83
C SER A 41 -34.28 35.59 -59.45
N LEU A 42 -35.37 35.34 -60.19
CA LEU A 42 -36.21 34.17 -60.01
C LEU A 42 -35.42 32.83 -60.22
N ALA A 43 -34.52 32.80 -61.21
CA ALA A 43 -33.67 31.67 -61.50
C ALA A 43 -32.67 31.44 -60.34
N VAL A 44 -32.08 32.52 -59.79
CA VAL A 44 -31.18 32.46 -58.63
C VAL A 44 -31.94 31.97 -57.36
N PHE A 45 -33.13 32.52 -57.12
CA PHE A 45 -33.99 32.08 -56.04
C PHE A 45 -34.40 30.63 -56.18
N ALA A 46 -34.74 30.17 -57.38
CA ALA A 46 -35.05 28.78 -57.64
C ALA A 46 -33.85 27.84 -57.39
N LEU A 47 -32.63 28.27 -57.77
CA LEU A 47 -31.41 27.54 -57.50
C LEU A 47 -31.06 27.49 -56.00
N LEU A 48 -31.25 28.60 -55.29
CA LEU A 48 -31.06 28.66 -53.83
C LEU A 48 -32.08 27.80 -53.11
N ALA A 49 -33.35 27.82 -53.54
CA ALA A 49 -34.40 26.96 -52.96
C ALA A 49 -34.14 25.49 -53.26
N ALA A 50 -33.69 25.14 -54.47
CA ALA A 50 -33.30 23.78 -54.82
C ALA A 50 -32.08 23.32 -54.05
N GLY A 51 -31.06 24.20 -53.87
CA GLY A 51 -29.88 23.95 -53.04
C GLY A 51 -30.25 23.76 -51.57
N GLY A 52 -31.15 24.59 -51.04
CA GLY A 52 -31.67 24.48 -49.67
C GLY A 52 -32.47 23.19 -49.45
N LEU A 53 -33.31 22.81 -50.42
CA LEU A 53 -34.05 21.53 -50.39
C LEU A 53 -33.11 20.31 -50.47
N CYS A 54 -32.08 20.42 -51.33
CA CYS A 54 -31.08 19.37 -51.44
C CYS A 54 -30.23 19.24 -50.16
N ALA A 55 -29.80 20.39 -49.59
CA ALA A 55 -29.12 20.38 -48.29
C ALA A 55 -30.00 19.87 -47.15
N TRP A 56 -31.28 20.28 -47.12
CA TRP A 56 -32.24 19.76 -46.14
C TRP A 56 -32.49 18.27 -46.32
N TRP A 57 -32.55 17.77 -47.56
CA TRP A 57 -32.69 16.34 -47.84
C TRP A 57 -31.44 15.53 -47.48
N LEU A 58 -30.25 16.13 -47.67
CA LEU A 58 -28.97 15.52 -47.30
C LEU A 58 -28.70 15.53 -45.77
N THR A 59 -29.19 16.59 -45.10
CA THR A 59 -29.03 16.75 -43.64
C THR A 59 -30.21 16.21 -42.82
N ARG A 60 -31.27 15.73 -43.51
CA ARG A 60 -32.39 15.12 -42.83
C ARG A 60 -31.88 13.86 -42.13
N ASP A 61 -31.95 13.88 -40.80
CA ASP A 61 -31.64 12.72 -39.99
C ASP A 61 -32.37 11.50 -40.59
N ARG A 62 -31.62 10.64 -41.24
CA ARG A 62 -32.12 9.30 -41.52
C ARG A 62 -32.30 8.67 -40.16
N ALA A 63 -33.51 8.29 -39.81
CA ALA A 63 -33.74 7.46 -38.67
C ALA A 63 -32.66 6.39 -38.68
N PRO A 64 -31.87 6.22 -37.60
CA PRO A 64 -30.87 5.17 -37.55
C PRO A 64 -31.57 3.87 -37.97
N ALA A 65 -30.94 3.11 -38.82
CA ALA A 65 -31.43 1.78 -39.16
C ALA A 65 -31.80 1.09 -37.84
N PRO A 66 -32.94 0.39 -37.74
CA PRO A 66 -33.25 -0.33 -36.54
C PRO A 66 -32.01 -1.18 -36.21
N VAL A 67 -31.36 -0.85 -35.09
CA VAL A 67 -30.30 -1.70 -34.53
C VAL A 67 -31.04 -2.99 -34.25
N ASP A 68 -30.67 -4.06 -34.96
CA ASP A 68 -31.12 -5.40 -34.62
C ASP A 68 -30.51 -5.65 -33.22
N GLU A 69 -31.29 -5.33 -32.18
CA GLU A 69 -30.96 -5.72 -30.82
C GLU A 69 -31.03 -7.25 -30.78
N ARG A 70 -30.01 -7.88 -31.36
CA ARG A 70 -29.69 -9.23 -30.98
C ARG A 70 -29.39 -9.13 -29.49
N ALA A 71 -30.32 -9.61 -28.68
CA ALA A 71 -30.00 -9.92 -27.31
C ALA A 71 -28.68 -10.69 -27.35
N LEU A 72 -27.59 -10.04 -26.89
CA LEU A 72 -26.35 -10.75 -26.66
C LEU A 72 -26.78 -11.89 -25.76
N ALA A 73 -26.72 -13.12 -26.26
CA ALA A 73 -26.82 -14.29 -25.42
C ALA A 73 -25.84 -13.98 -24.27
N ALA A 74 -26.36 -14.04 -23.04
CA ALA A 74 -25.45 -13.96 -21.90
C ALA A 74 -24.30 -14.91 -22.25
N PRO A 75 -23.03 -14.47 -22.13
CA PRO A 75 -21.91 -15.37 -22.39
C PRO A 75 -22.27 -16.67 -21.67
N GLU A 76 -22.24 -17.79 -22.41
CA GLU A 76 -22.30 -19.10 -21.77
C GLU A 76 -21.37 -18.96 -20.59
N ARG A 77 -21.92 -19.09 -19.36
CA ARG A 77 -21.05 -19.36 -18.23
C ARG A 77 -20.29 -20.58 -18.71
N LEU A 78 -19.02 -20.39 -19.06
CA LEU A 78 -18.08 -21.49 -19.03
C LEU A 78 -18.38 -22.11 -17.68
N ASP A 79 -18.89 -23.32 -17.65
CA ASP A 79 -19.05 -24.08 -16.43
C ASP A 79 -17.69 -23.93 -15.73
N ALA A 80 -17.62 -22.98 -14.80
CA ALA A 80 -16.48 -22.89 -13.94
C ALA A 80 -16.47 -24.27 -13.28
N ALA A 81 -15.47 -25.07 -13.56
CA ALA A 81 -15.20 -26.23 -12.74
C ALA A 81 -15.42 -25.75 -11.32
N GLU A 82 -16.39 -26.33 -10.60
CA GLU A 82 -16.76 -25.85 -9.28
C GLU A 82 -15.45 -25.75 -8.49
N ALA A 83 -15.03 -24.51 -8.19
CA ALA A 83 -13.86 -24.33 -7.34
C ALA A 83 -14.13 -25.08 -6.04
N PRO A 84 -13.15 -25.79 -5.49
CA PRO A 84 -13.34 -26.41 -4.18
C PRO A 84 -13.75 -25.32 -3.18
N ASP A 85 -14.62 -25.69 -2.25
CA ASP A 85 -15.00 -24.80 -1.17
C ASP A 85 -13.80 -24.50 -0.29
N PRO A 86 -13.56 -23.22 0.10
CA PRO A 86 -12.57 -22.89 1.12
C PRO A 86 -12.83 -23.66 2.43
N PRO A 87 -11.79 -23.99 3.20
CA PRO A 87 -11.96 -24.59 4.51
C PRO A 87 -12.68 -23.65 5.49
N ASP A 88 -13.16 -24.19 6.60
CA ASP A 88 -13.63 -23.37 7.71
C ASP A 88 -12.41 -22.83 8.48
N LEU A 89 -12.33 -21.50 8.58
CA LEU A 89 -11.25 -20.77 9.25
C LEU A 89 -11.86 -19.86 10.33
N PRO A 90 -12.34 -20.42 11.44
CA PRO A 90 -13.06 -19.68 12.45
C PRO A 90 -12.07 -18.88 13.32
N PHE A 91 -11.75 -17.68 12.94
CA PHE A 91 -11.02 -16.74 13.77
C PHE A 91 -11.89 -16.25 14.91
N ARG A 92 -11.36 -16.30 16.14
CA ARG A 92 -12.03 -15.81 17.34
C ARG A 92 -11.40 -14.52 17.85
N GLU A 93 -12.21 -13.50 18.07
CA GLU A 93 -11.74 -12.26 18.73
C GLU A 93 -11.48 -12.51 20.22
N VAL A 94 -10.22 -12.34 20.64
CA VAL A 94 -9.75 -12.68 21.99
C VAL A 94 -9.05 -11.53 22.71
N ALA A 95 -8.93 -10.32 22.13
CA ALA A 95 -8.13 -9.22 22.69
C ALA A 95 -8.41 -9.00 24.19
N GLY A 96 -9.67 -8.84 24.56
CA GLY A 96 -10.04 -8.62 25.96
C GLY A 96 -9.77 -9.84 26.86
N ALA A 97 -9.98 -11.06 26.36
CA ALA A 97 -9.72 -12.31 27.08
C ALA A 97 -8.22 -12.57 27.23
N SER A 98 -7.42 -12.15 26.26
CA SER A 98 -5.96 -12.23 26.25
C SER A 98 -5.27 -11.07 27.01
N GLY A 99 -5.99 -10.21 27.71
CA GLY A 99 -5.39 -9.15 28.52
C GLY A 99 -5.09 -7.84 27.79
N LEU A 100 -5.39 -7.73 26.49
CA LEU A 100 -5.18 -6.49 25.73
C LEU A 100 -6.26 -5.45 26.05
N ALA A 101 -5.84 -4.29 26.55
CA ALA A 101 -6.75 -3.18 26.90
C ALA A 101 -6.44 -1.89 26.10
N PHE A 102 -5.63 -1.99 25.05
CA PHE A 102 -5.20 -0.86 24.25
C PHE A 102 -6.35 -0.27 23.42
N VAL A 103 -6.48 1.06 23.50
CA VAL A 103 -7.36 1.85 22.65
C VAL A 103 -6.51 2.89 21.95
N HIS A 104 -6.47 2.84 20.63
CA HIS A 104 -5.75 3.81 19.83
C HIS A 104 -6.37 5.21 19.96
N VAL A 105 -5.56 6.23 20.11
CA VAL A 105 -5.96 7.65 20.11
C VAL A 105 -5.44 8.31 18.84
N ASN A 106 -6.34 8.80 18.01
CA ASN A 106 -5.99 9.41 16.71
C ASN A 106 -6.07 10.94 16.71
N GLY A 107 -6.32 11.59 17.85
CA GLY A 107 -6.39 13.03 17.97
C GLY A 107 -7.63 13.71 17.38
N ALA A 108 -8.62 12.96 16.93
CA ALA A 108 -9.82 13.51 16.29
C ALA A 108 -10.67 14.32 17.28
N ALA A 109 -10.63 15.66 17.18
CA ALA A 109 -11.39 16.61 17.98
C ALA A 109 -12.46 17.38 17.16
N GLY A 110 -12.64 17.01 15.88
CA GLY A 110 -13.63 17.61 14.98
C GLY A 110 -13.05 18.49 13.88
N ASP A 111 -11.77 18.79 13.92
CA ASP A 111 -11.04 19.57 12.89
C ASP A 111 -10.88 18.82 11.58
N ARG A 112 -11.00 17.47 11.60
CA ARG A 112 -10.85 16.56 10.44
C ARG A 112 -9.52 16.76 9.73
N LEU A 113 -8.45 16.58 10.49
CA LEU A 113 -7.08 16.65 9.99
C LEU A 113 -6.66 15.31 9.39
N LEU A 114 -5.98 15.35 8.26
CA LEU A 114 -5.63 14.13 7.51
C LEU A 114 -4.96 13.02 8.35
N PRO A 115 -4.01 13.31 9.28
CA PRO A 115 -3.38 12.26 10.09
C PRO A 115 -4.35 11.47 10.99
N GLU A 116 -5.49 12.07 11.37
CA GLU A 116 -6.51 11.39 12.20
C GLU A 116 -7.10 10.14 11.55
N THR A 117 -6.95 9.99 10.23
CA THR A 117 -7.44 8.85 9.45
C THR A 117 -6.47 7.69 9.38
N MET A 118 -5.23 7.89 9.85
CA MET A 118 -4.08 6.99 9.71
C MET A 118 -3.52 6.60 11.08
N GLY A 119 -2.32 6.01 11.11
CA GLY A 119 -1.72 5.53 12.34
C GLY A 119 -2.17 4.12 12.72
N GLY A 120 -1.92 3.74 13.96
CA GLY A 120 -2.21 2.39 14.44
C GLY A 120 -1.18 1.37 14.00
N GLY A 121 0.10 1.73 14.05
CA GLY A 121 1.20 0.79 13.81
C GLY A 121 1.23 -0.33 14.83
N VAL A 122 1.73 -1.50 14.43
CA VAL A 122 1.79 -2.70 15.27
C VAL A 122 3.02 -3.52 14.93
N ALA A 123 3.65 -4.12 15.93
CA ALA A 123 4.78 -5.03 15.72
C ALA A 123 4.73 -6.21 16.69
N PHE A 124 4.92 -7.41 16.14
CA PHE A 124 5.32 -8.55 16.94
C PHE A 124 6.85 -8.58 17.05
N LEU A 125 7.34 -8.83 18.27
CA LEU A 125 8.77 -8.89 18.59
C LEU A 125 8.96 -9.77 19.81
N ASP A 126 10.15 -10.29 19.99
CA ASP A 126 10.61 -10.92 21.24
C ASP A 126 11.53 -9.91 21.93
N TYR A 127 10.97 -9.08 22.86
CA TYR A 127 11.75 -8.00 23.46
C TYR A 127 12.55 -8.44 24.69
N ASP A 128 12.16 -9.53 25.35
CA ASP A 128 12.82 -9.99 26.57
C ASP A 128 13.64 -11.28 26.38
N GLY A 129 13.62 -11.87 25.17
CA GLY A 129 14.46 -12.99 24.77
C GLY A 129 13.95 -14.35 25.23
N ASP A 130 12.63 -14.48 25.45
CA ASP A 130 11.99 -15.74 25.87
C ASP A 130 11.41 -16.55 24.69
N ASP A 131 11.56 -16.05 23.45
CA ASP A 131 11.09 -16.61 22.17
C ASP A 131 9.58 -16.52 21.93
N ASP A 132 8.81 -15.97 22.84
CA ASP A 132 7.38 -15.72 22.66
C ASP A 132 7.16 -14.43 21.84
N ALA A 133 6.06 -14.39 21.09
CA ALA A 133 5.74 -13.22 20.27
C ALA A 133 5.06 -12.14 21.13
N ASP A 134 5.83 -11.18 21.64
CA ASP A 134 5.34 -9.99 22.33
C ASP A 134 4.72 -9.00 21.36
N LEU A 135 3.98 -8.01 21.89
CA LEU A 135 3.22 -7.07 21.05
C LEU A 135 3.52 -5.61 21.40
N LEU A 136 3.97 -4.85 20.42
CA LEU A 136 4.05 -3.39 20.48
C LEU A 136 2.89 -2.78 19.70
N LEU A 137 2.14 -1.89 20.35
CA LEU A 137 1.05 -1.13 19.75
C LEU A 137 1.41 0.37 19.73
N VAL A 138 1.59 0.92 18.55
CA VAL A 138 1.94 2.32 18.35
C VAL A 138 0.67 3.17 18.49
N ASN A 139 0.72 4.15 19.39
CA ASN A 139 -0.35 5.11 19.54
C ASN A 139 -0.01 6.40 18.81
N SER A 140 -1.03 7.05 18.24
CA SER A 140 -0.95 8.48 17.96
C SER A 140 -1.27 9.24 19.25
N SER A 141 -1.68 10.48 19.17
CA SER A 141 -1.94 11.29 20.37
C SER A 141 -3.02 12.33 20.10
N SER A 142 -3.54 12.92 21.18
CA SER A 142 -4.24 14.19 21.12
C SER A 142 -3.31 15.27 20.57
N TRP A 143 -3.87 16.27 19.90
CA TRP A 143 -3.06 17.34 19.34
C TRP A 143 -2.61 18.33 20.41
N PRO A 144 -1.37 18.85 20.38
CA PRO A 144 -0.86 19.76 21.40
C PRO A 144 -1.65 21.07 21.56
N TRP A 145 -2.37 21.49 20.52
CA TRP A 145 -3.24 22.67 20.56
C TRP A 145 -4.60 22.43 21.24
N ASP A 146 -4.98 21.15 21.45
CA ASP A 146 -6.22 20.77 22.15
C ASP A 146 -6.01 20.52 23.65
N GLY A 147 -4.75 20.38 24.07
CA GLY A 147 -4.41 20.17 25.49
C GLY A 147 -3.08 19.44 25.68
N PRO A 148 -2.79 19.04 26.92
CA PRO A 148 -1.61 18.23 27.23
C PRO A 148 -1.68 16.86 26.52
N VAL A 149 -0.58 16.45 25.90
CA VAL A 149 -0.43 15.14 25.28
C VAL A 149 0.10 14.16 26.34
N SER A 150 -0.57 13.06 26.52
CA SER A 150 -0.23 12.02 27.51
C SER A 150 -0.25 10.60 26.96
N GLU A 151 -0.76 10.43 25.75
CA GLU A 151 -0.91 9.14 25.10
C GLU A 151 0.46 8.64 24.63
N THR A 152 0.74 7.37 24.94
CA THR A 152 1.99 6.69 24.58
C THR A 152 1.70 5.40 23.87
N MET A 153 2.70 4.81 23.21
CA MET A 153 2.63 3.45 22.73
C MET A 153 2.48 2.48 23.91
N ALA A 154 2.10 1.24 23.64
CA ALA A 154 1.97 0.20 24.64
C ALA A 154 2.78 -1.04 24.24
N LEU A 155 3.52 -1.59 25.20
CA LEU A 155 4.26 -2.84 25.09
C LEU A 155 3.55 -3.90 25.94
N TYR A 156 3.27 -5.04 25.34
CA TYR A 156 2.63 -6.17 26.01
C TYR A 156 3.54 -7.39 25.91
N ARG A 157 3.76 -8.03 27.06
CA ARG A 157 4.48 -9.29 27.14
C ARG A 157 3.53 -10.46 26.97
N ASN A 158 3.83 -11.37 26.07
CA ASN A 158 3.17 -12.65 25.90
C ASN A 158 3.70 -13.66 26.94
N ASP A 159 2.89 -14.62 27.36
CA ASP A 159 3.29 -15.73 28.23
C ASP A 159 3.48 -17.06 27.46
N GLY A 160 3.51 -17.00 26.12
CA GLY A 160 3.62 -18.15 25.23
C GLY A 160 2.35 -19.02 25.13
N ALA A 161 1.26 -18.55 25.74
CA ALA A 161 -0.05 -19.20 25.67
C ALA A 161 -1.17 -18.22 25.27
N GLY A 162 -0.79 -17.11 24.63
CA GLY A 162 -1.70 -16.11 24.09
C GLY A 162 -2.27 -15.13 25.12
N PHE A 163 -1.67 -15.05 26.33
CA PHE A 163 -2.04 -14.02 27.31
C PHE A 163 -0.98 -12.92 27.38
N PHE A 164 -1.43 -11.69 27.26
CA PHE A 164 -0.60 -10.49 27.19
C PHE A 164 -0.72 -9.65 28.45
N ALA A 165 0.41 -9.42 29.11
CA ALA A 165 0.51 -8.53 30.25
C ALA A 165 1.09 -7.17 29.82
N ASP A 166 0.47 -6.07 30.24
CA ASP A 166 0.99 -4.73 29.97
C ASP A 166 2.36 -4.54 30.65
N ALA A 167 3.39 -4.32 29.84
CA ALA A 167 4.78 -4.11 30.24
C ALA A 167 5.26 -2.68 29.95
N THR A 168 4.35 -1.75 29.68
CA THR A 168 4.67 -0.37 29.27
C THR A 168 5.27 0.44 30.40
N GLU A 169 4.70 0.36 31.63
CA GLU A 169 5.12 1.20 32.77
C GLU A 169 6.57 0.88 33.18
N GLY A 170 7.42 1.92 33.11
CA GLY A 170 8.85 1.80 33.46
C GLY A 170 9.72 1.21 32.38
N SER A 171 9.16 0.87 31.21
CA SER A 171 9.91 0.39 30.05
C SER A 171 10.80 1.47 29.40
N GLY A 172 10.48 2.76 29.58
CA GLY A 172 11.11 3.88 28.87
C GLY A 172 10.47 4.18 27.51
N LEU A 173 9.39 3.49 27.15
CA LEU A 173 8.59 3.72 25.94
C LEU A 173 7.44 4.73 26.18
N GLU A 174 7.31 5.24 27.41
CA GLU A 174 6.27 6.20 27.81
C GLU A 174 6.56 7.62 27.26
N VAL A 175 6.86 7.70 25.98
CA VAL A 175 7.19 8.96 25.28
C VAL A 175 5.98 9.37 24.43
N PRO A 176 5.36 10.52 24.74
CA PRO A 176 4.26 11.04 23.93
C PRO A 176 4.75 11.44 22.54
N LEU A 177 4.09 10.92 21.49
CA LEU A 177 4.34 11.28 20.10
C LEU A 177 3.07 11.02 19.28
N TYR A 178 2.96 11.67 18.13
CA TYR A 178 1.93 11.30 17.16
C TYR A 178 2.49 10.14 16.31
N GLY A 179 2.50 8.94 16.91
CA GLY A 179 3.11 7.76 16.31
C GLY A 179 2.31 7.21 15.13
N MET A 180 3.04 6.61 14.19
CA MET A 180 2.47 6.02 12.98
C MET A 180 2.75 4.53 12.93
N GLY A 181 3.96 4.10 12.62
CA GLY A 181 4.40 2.73 12.47
C GLY A 181 5.58 2.37 13.37
N ALA A 182 5.94 1.09 13.38
CA ALA A 182 7.15 0.61 14.03
C ALA A 182 7.95 -0.29 13.08
N ALA A 183 9.27 -0.31 13.27
CA ALA A 183 10.19 -1.28 12.70
C ALA A 183 11.09 -1.82 13.81
N VAL A 184 11.22 -3.14 13.92
CA VAL A 184 11.91 -3.80 15.01
C VAL A 184 13.07 -4.65 14.49
N ALA A 185 14.25 -4.49 15.07
CA ALA A 185 15.45 -5.29 14.80
C ALA A 185 16.51 -5.03 15.86
N ASP A 186 17.52 -5.88 15.93
CA ASP A 186 18.75 -5.67 16.69
C ASP A 186 19.72 -4.83 15.85
N PHE A 187 19.63 -3.49 15.94
CA PHE A 187 20.41 -2.60 15.05
C PHE A 187 21.86 -2.44 15.46
N ASP A 188 22.21 -2.73 16.73
CA ASP A 188 23.59 -2.59 17.23
C ASP A 188 24.29 -3.94 17.47
N GLY A 189 23.66 -5.06 17.09
CA GLY A 189 24.22 -6.40 17.13
C GLY A 189 24.43 -6.96 18.53
N ASP A 190 23.76 -6.39 19.55
CA ASP A 190 23.94 -6.81 20.94
C ASP A 190 23.08 -8.02 21.34
N GLY A 191 22.22 -8.50 20.45
CA GLY A 191 21.35 -9.68 20.60
C GLY A 191 19.99 -9.37 21.19
N ARG A 192 19.60 -8.12 21.31
CA ARG A 192 18.29 -7.68 21.78
C ARG A 192 17.56 -6.89 20.70
N VAL A 193 16.25 -7.08 20.62
CA VAL A 193 15.41 -6.38 19.64
C VAL A 193 15.19 -4.93 20.06
N ASP A 194 15.53 -3.99 19.21
CA ASP A 194 15.31 -2.56 19.36
C ASP A 194 14.08 -2.11 18.59
N ILE A 195 13.61 -0.88 18.88
CA ILE A 195 12.36 -0.37 18.33
C ILE A 195 12.60 0.99 17.66
N PHE A 196 12.31 1.09 16.37
CA PHE A 196 12.18 2.35 15.67
C PHE A 196 10.70 2.70 15.47
N VAL A 197 10.29 3.91 15.84
CA VAL A 197 8.91 4.38 15.72
C VAL A 197 8.86 5.60 14.82
N THR A 198 8.05 5.51 13.77
CA THR A 198 7.77 6.64 12.86
C THR A 198 6.66 7.51 13.41
N ALA A 199 6.66 8.81 13.06
CA ALA A 199 5.71 9.78 13.60
C ALA A 199 5.39 10.91 12.62
N VAL A 200 4.32 11.64 12.93
CA VAL A 200 4.16 13.03 12.44
C VAL A 200 5.07 13.92 13.29
N GLY A 201 6.10 14.47 12.67
CA GLY A 201 7.23 15.11 13.33
C GLY A 201 8.41 14.14 13.50
N ARG A 202 9.15 14.25 14.59
CA ARG A 202 10.38 13.47 14.80
C ARG A 202 10.11 12.02 15.13
N ASN A 203 10.77 11.11 14.42
CA ASN A 203 10.82 9.69 14.73
C ASN A 203 11.56 9.41 16.05
N ARG A 204 11.48 8.16 16.54
CA ARG A 204 12.20 7.70 17.74
C ARG A 204 12.89 6.36 17.49
N LEU A 205 14.11 6.22 17.99
CA LEU A 205 14.84 4.97 18.08
C LEU A 205 15.08 4.64 19.55
N PHE A 206 14.57 3.50 19.99
CA PHE A 206 14.70 3.00 21.34
C PHE A 206 15.58 1.77 21.35
N ARG A 207 16.72 1.89 22.03
CA ARG A 207 17.64 0.79 22.24
C ARG A 207 17.20 -0.06 23.42
N ASN A 208 17.12 -1.36 23.25
CA ASN A 208 16.81 -2.32 24.31
C ASN A 208 17.99 -2.50 25.26
N LEU A 209 17.80 -2.21 26.54
CA LEU A 209 18.81 -2.33 27.59
C LEU A 209 18.78 -3.68 28.30
N GLY A 210 17.83 -4.56 27.93
CA GLY A 210 17.48 -5.75 28.67
C GLY A 210 16.57 -5.46 29.88
N ASP A 211 16.11 -6.52 30.54
CA ASP A 211 15.20 -6.44 31.69
C ASP A 211 13.92 -5.60 31.40
N GLY A 212 13.42 -5.62 30.15
CA GLY A 212 12.22 -4.91 29.72
C GLY A 212 12.37 -3.38 29.64
N ARG A 213 13.59 -2.86 29.55
CA ARG A 213 13.85 -1.42 29.53
C ARG A 213 14.49 -0.97 28.22
N PHE A 214 14.07 0.22 27.77
CA PHE A 214 14.55 0.87 26.56
C PHE A 214 15.11 2.26 26.85
N ALA A 215 16.06 2.69 26.05
CA ALA A 215 16.61 4.04 26.08
C ALA A 215 16.37 4.74 24.73
N ASP A 216 15.84 5.97 24.77
CA ASP A 216 15.75 6.82 23.57
C ASP A 216 17.17 7.25 23.14
N VAL A 217 17.64 6.70 22.02
CA VAL A 217 18.95 6.99 21.42
C VAL A 217 18.84 7.81 20.13
N THR A 218 17.65 8.25 19.76
CA THR A 218 17.30 8.89 18.50
C THR A 218 18.27 9.98 18.05
N VAL A 219 18.57 10.91 18.96
CA VAL A 219 19.44 12.07 18.67
C VAL A 219 20.90 11.62 18.52
N ALA A 220 21.34 10.68 19.34
CA ALA A 220 22.69 10.15 19.29
C ALA A 220 22.91 9.31 18.02
N ALA A 221 21.91 8.55 17.63
CA ALA A 221 21.90 7.74 16.40
C ALA A 221 21.77 8.58 15.12
N GLY A 222 21.15 9.75 15.18
CA GLY A 222 21.00 10.65 14.02
C GLY A 222 19.81 10.34 13.11
N VAL A 223 18.81 9.59 13.58
CA VAL A 223 17.66 9.08 12.77
C VAL A 223 16.32 9.76 13.06
N ALA A 224 16.37 10.94 13.69
CA ALA A 224 15.15 11.65 14.09
C ALA A 224 14.24 12.10 12.93
N GLY A 225 14.78 12.27 11.73
CA GLY A 225 14.10 13.00 10.66
C GLY A 225 13.98 14.49 10.99
N ARG A 226 13.06 15.19 10.34
CA ARG A 226 12.80 16.60 10.51
C ARG A 226 11.55 16.84 11.37
N ASP A 227 11.38 18.03 11.92
CA ASP A 227 10.20 18.40 12.72
C ASP A 227 8.91 18.46 11.88
N ASP A 228 9.04 18.65 10.57
CA ASP A 228 7.94 18.78 9.60
C ASP A 228 7.74 17.52 8.73
N ASP A 229 8.45 16.45 8.99
CA ASP A 229 8.27 15.17 8.30
C ASP A 229 6.99 14.47 8.81
N TRP A 230 6.37 13.72 7.93
CA TRP A 230 5.35 12.74 8.28
C TRP A 230 5.85 11.39 7.81
N SER A 231 6.54 10.70 8.72
CA SER A 231 7.04 9.35 8.47
C SER A 231 5.93 8.34 8.73
N THR A 232 5.86 7.30 7.87
CA THR A 232 4.83 6.26 7.91
C THR A 232 5.43 4.90 8.24
N CYS A 233 5.85 4.10 7.29
CA CYS A 233 6.51 2.84 7.59
C CYS A 233 8.04 2.98 7.61
N ALA A 234 8.70 1.98 8.18
CA ALA A 234 10.14 1.83 8.11
C ALA A 234 10.52 0.35 7.95
N ALA A 235 11.69 0.11 7.38
CA ALA A 235 12.25 -1.23 7.20
C ALA A 235 13.71 -1.27 7.60
N TRP A 236 14.09 -2.30 8.33
CA TRP A 236 15.47 -2.67 8.57
C TRP A 236 15.94 -3.62 7.47
N LEU A 237 17.11 -3.36 6.90
CA LEU A 237 17.73 -4.19 5.87
C LEU A 237 19.24 -3.93 5.84
N ASP A 238 19.99 -4.90 5.41
CA ASP A 238 21.42 -4.76 5.09
C ASP A 238 21.50 -4.49 3.58
N TYR A 239 21.51 -3.19 3.18
CA TYR A 239 21.37 -2.82 1.76
C TYR A 239 22.70 -2.88 1.01
N ASP A 240 23.84 -2.77 1.70
CA ASP A 240 25.18 -2.75 1.12
C ASP A 240 26.03 -3.99 1.48
N ARG A 241 25.43 -4.93 2.25
CA ARG A 241 26.03 -6.20 2.67
C ARG A 241 27.28 -6.06 3.51
N ASP A 242 27.35 -5.03 4.33
CA ASP A 242 28.42 -4.88 5.31
C ASP A 242 28.17 -5.70 6.60
N GLY A 243 26.96 -6.21 6.78
CA GLY A 243 26.53 -7.06 7.89
C GLY A 243 25.85 -6.31 9.01
N ASP A 244 25.74 -4.99 8.94
CA ASP A 244 24.99 -4.15 9.85
C ASP A 244 23.60 -3.82 9.26
N LEU A 245 22.61 -3.57 10.10
CA LEU A 245 21.26 -3.26 9.61
C LEU A 245 21.07 -1.77 9.40
N ASP A 246 20.73 -1.39 8.19
CA ASP A 246 20.39 -0.05 7.76
C ASP A 246 18.90 0.21 7.89
N LEU A 247 18.51 1.49 7.81
CA LEU A 247 17.14 1.91 8.05
C LEU A 247 16.57 2.69 6.86
N PHE A 248 15.55 2.12 6.20
CA PHE A 248 14.74 2.85 5.23
C PHE A 248 13.48 3.39 5.90
N VAL A 249 13.15 4.68 5.67
CA VAL A 249 11.98 5.36 6.24
C VAL A 249 11.13 5.96 5.13
N CYS A 250 9.88 5.55 5.08
CA CYS A 250 8.86 6.11 4.21
C CYS A 250 8.38 7.47 4.74
N ASN A 251 8.31 8.48 3.88
CA ASN A 251 7.68 9.76 4.17
C ASN A 251 6.50 10.01 3.24
N TYR A 252 5.40 10.55 3.79
CA TYR A 252 4.12 10.59 3.09
C TYR A 252 3.89 11.91 2.35
N VAL A 253 3.43 12.94 3.03
CA VAL A 253 3.13 14.24 2.44
C VAL A 253 3.64 15.38 3.32
N GLY A 254 3.94 16.51 2.71
CA GLY A 254 4.20 17.76 3.42
C GLY A 254 2.91 18.28 4.04
N TRP A 255 2.72 18.02 5.33
CA TRP A 255 1.51 18.36 6.06
C TRP A 255 1.80 19.31 7.23
N SER A 256 0.90 20.24 7.45
CA SER A 256 0.77 21.00 8.69
C SER A 256 -0.71 21.28 8.94
N ARG A 257 -1.04 21.62 10.18
CA ARG A 257 -2.40 22.04 10.55
C ARG A 257 -2.89 23.21 9.70
N GLU A 258 -2.03 24.19 9.48
CA GLU A 258 -2.30 25.39 8.67
C GLU A 258 -2.64 25.01 7.23
N THR A 259 -1.80 24.17 6.60
CA THR A 259 -2.00 23.68 5.23
C THR A 259 -3.31 22.91 5.10
N ASP A 260 -3.64 22.06 6.09
CA ASP A 260 -4.89 21.29 6.09
C ASP A 260 -6.13 22.21 6.16
N PHE A 261 -6.05 23.28 6.97
CA PHE A 261 -7.11 24.29 7.02
C PHE A 261 -7.18 25.18 5.76
N GLU A 262 -6.06 25.47 5.10
CA GLU A 262 -6.03 26.16 3.82
C GLU A 262 -6.67 25.34 2.70
N VAL A 263 -6.44 24.02 2.68
CA VAL A 263 -7.10 23.07 1.77
C VAL A 263 -8.62 23.07 1.98
N ASP A 264 -9.08 23.14 3.22
CA ASP A 264 -10.51 23.16 3.64
C ASP A 264 -11.40 22.23 2.79
N TYR A 265 -10.97 20.99 2.65
CA TYR A 265 -11.68 20.02 1.84
C TYR A 265 -13.10 19.77 2.36
N ARG A 266 -14.09 19.79 1.45
CA ARG A 266 -15.51 19.67 1.80
C ARG A 266 -16.22 18.68 0.92
N MET A 267 -17.08 17.88 1.55
CA MET A 267 -17.99 16.96 0.85
C MET A 267 -19.43 17.43 1.00
N THR A 268 -20.21 17.30 -0.09
CA THR A 268 -21.65 17.63 -0.07
C THR A 268 -22.39 16.77 0.94
N GLY A 269 -23.11 17.41 1.86
CA GLY A 269 -23.90 16.72 2.90
C GLY A 269 -23.15 16.47 4.21
N ILE A 270 -21.81 16.57 4.23
CA ILE A 270 -20.98 16.37 5.42
C ILE A 270 -20.38 17.70 5.91
N GLY A 271 -20.03 18.61 5.01
CA GLY A 271 -19.26 19.82 5.31
C GLY A 271 -17.76 19.56 5.19
N ARG A 272 -16.94 20.05 6.15
CA ARG A 272 -15.50 19.75 6.19
C ARG A 272 -15.32 18.24 6.35
N ALA A 273 -14.43 17.68 5.54
CA ALA A 273 -14.09 16.26 5.48
C ALA A 273 -12.57 16.11 5.41
N TYR A 274 -12.07 14.90 5.58
CA TYR A 274 -10.65 14.62 5.45
C TYR A 274 -10.18 14.86 4.01
N GLY A 275 -9.15 15.70 3.86
CA GLY A 275 -8.61 16.07 2.55
C GLY A 275 -7.90 14.89 1.89
N PRO A 276 -8.07 14.68 0.56
CA PRO A 276 -7.31 13.64 -0.12
C PRO A 276 -5.82 14.03 -0.23
N PRO A 277 -4.91 13.06 -0.26
CA PRO A 277 -3.47 13.32 -0.32
C PRO A 277 -3.03 14.07 -1.59
N THR A 278 -3.86 14.08 -2.63
CA THR A 278 -3.64 14.88 -3.84
C THR A 278 -3.57 16.39 -3.60
N ASN A 279 -4.09 16.87 -2.47
CA ASN A 279 -4.05 18.27 -2.07
C ASN A 279 -2.73 18.68 -1.38
N PHE A 280 -1.86 17.73 -1.08
CA PHE A 280 -0.61 17.95 -0.37
C PHE A 280 0.58 17.57 -1.26
N ALA A 281 1.71 18.27 -1.07
CA ALA A 281 2.94 17.96 -1.76
C ALA A 281 3.49 16.60 -1.31
N GLY A 282 4.14 15.87 -2.21
CA GLY A 282 4.89 14.68 -1.85
C GLY A 282 6.17 15.00 -1.06
N THR A 283 6.77 13.98 -0.46
CA THR A 283 8.00 14.08 0.33
C THR A 283 9.02 13.04 -0.13
N PHE A 284 10.30 13.22 0.27
CA PHE A 284 11.35 12.25 0.02
C PHE A 284 11.42 11.21 1.11
N ASN A 285 11.59 9.95 0.76
CA ASN A 285 11.97 8.90 1.69
C ASN A 285 13.39 9.11 2.18
N ALA A 286 13.75 8.47 3.30
CA ALA A 286 15.09 8.51 3.85
C ALA A 286 15.71 7.11 3.91
N LEU A 287 17.02 7.02 3.63
CA LEU A 287 17.86 5.86 3.86
C LEU A 287 19.00 6.28 4.76
N TYR A 288 19.12 5.59 5.88
CA TYR A 288 20.14 5.80 6.89
C TYR A 288 21.07 4.59 6.92
N GLU A 289 22.32 4.78 6.52
CA GLU A 289 23.40 3.80 6.59
C GLU A 289 23.90 3.67 8.03
N ASN A 290 23.96 2.46 8.57
CA ASN A 290 24.51 2.16 9.88
C ASN A 290 26.05 2.23 9.85
N LEU A 291 26.66 2.95 10.76
CA LEU A 291 28.10 3.11 10.82
C LEU A 291 28.79 2.09 11.76
N GLY A 292 28.05 1.11 12.27
CA GLY A 292 28.55 0.05 13.16
C GLY A 292 28.89 0.49 14.59
N ASP A 293 28.63 1.76 14.94
CA ASP A 293 28.93 2.31 16.28
C ASP A 293 27.67 2.91 16.97
N GLY A 294 26.48 2.48 16.53
CA GLY A 294 25.18 2.95 17.01
C GLY A 294 24.77 4.31 16.41
N ARG A 295 25.45 4.78 15.38
CA ARG A 295 25.14 6.00 14.64
C ARG A 295 24.83 5.68 13.19
N PHE A 296 24.04 6.55 12.58
CA PHE A 296 23.63 6.44 11.18
C PHE A 296 23.99 7.70 10.39
N SER A 297 24.17 7.51 9.09
CA SER A 297 24.39 8.59 8.11
C SER A 297 23.20 8.64 7.13
N ASP A 298 22.61 9.81 6.92
CA ASP A 298 21.61 9.99 5.84
C ASP A 298 22.32 9.92 4.47
N VAL A 299 22.12 8.82 3.76
CA VAL A 299 22.68 8.55 2.43
C VAL A 299 21.63 8.66 1.32
N SER A 300 20.43 9.11 1.62
CA SER A 300 19.26 9.13 0.72
C SER A 300 19.54 9.74 -0.66
N GLU A 301 20.29 10.85 -0.72
CA GLU A 301 20.63 11.50 -1.97
C GLU A 301 21.73 10.74 -2.71
N ALA A 302 22.77 10.31 -2.01
CA ALA A 302 23.90 9.57 -2.57
C ALA A 302 23.47 8.20 -3.08
N ALA A 303 22.60 7.51 -2.34
CA ALA A 303 22.03 6.22 -2.70
C ALA A 303 20.99 6.31 -3.85
N GLY A 304 20.55 7.50 -4.25
CA GLY A 304 19.66 7.67 -5.40
C GLY A 304 18.18 7.40 -5.11
N ILE A 305 17.74 7.38 -3.84
CA ILE A 305 16.34 7.12 -3.49
C ILE A 305 15.43 8.38 -3.51
N ARG A 306 15.99 9.58 -3.72
CA ARG A 306 15.23 10.82 -3.83
C ARG A 306 14.63 10.98 -5.22
N VAL A 307 13.36 10.66 -5.39
CA VAL A 307 12.67 10.76 -6.67
C VAL A 307 12.00 12.13 -6.81
N VAL A 308 12.33 12.84 -7.88
CA VAL A 308 11.81 14.17 -8.21
C VAL A 308 10.81 14.06 -9.35
N ASN A 309 9.71 14.79 -9.24
CA ASN A 309 8.78 14.99 -10.37
C ASN A 309 9.40 15.98 -11.35
N ALA A 310 9.73 15.52 -12.55
CA ALA A 310 10.44 16.30 -13.56
C ALA A 310 9.69 17.57 -14.02
N ALA A 311 8.37 17.65 -13.85
CA ALA A 311 7.56 18.79 -14.25
C ALA A 311 7.48 19.88 -13.18
N THR A 312 7.55 19.50 -11.91
CA THR A 312 7.37 20.42 -10.77
C THR A 312 8.65 20.65 -9.97
N GLU A 313 9.67 19.83 -10.18
CA GLU A 313 10.93 19.81 -9.40
C GLU A 313 10.72 19.53 -7.90
N LEU A 314 9.54 19.03 -7.51
CA LEU A 314 9.18 18.65 -6.15
C LEU A 314 9.34 17.13 -5.96
N ALA A 315 9.37 16.70 -4.71
CA ALA A 315 9.35 15.28 -4.38
C ALA A 315 8.12 14.58 -4.98
N ALA A 316 8.34 13.41 -5.58
CA ALA A 316 7.30 12.66 -6.28
C ALA A 316 6.59 11.63 -5.40
N GLY A 317 7.18 11.24 -4.25
CA GLY A 317 6.70 10.16 -3.39
C GLY A 317 5.61 10.59 -2.42
N LYS A 318 4.75 9.65 -2.08
CA LYS A 318 3.76 9.70 -0.98
C LYS A 318 3.69 8.30 -0.36
N ALA A 319 4.79 7.89 0.25
CA ALA A 319 4.99 6.53 0.66
C ALA A 319 4.18 6.17 1.91
N LEU A 320 3.49 5.03 1.88
CA LEU A 320 2.76 4.48 3.02
C LEU A 320 3.30 3.12 3.45
N ALA A 321 3.90 2.36 2.56
CA ALA A 321 4.50 1.07 2.89
C ALA A 321 5.71 0.77 2.00
N VAL A 322 6.59 -0.12 2.47
CA VAL A 322 7.77 -0.60 1.74
C VAL A 322 7.90 -2.11 1.88
N LEU A 323 8.32 -2.75 0.80
CA LEU A 323 8.63 -4.17 0.73
C LEU A 323 10.10 -4.33 0.29
N PRO A 324 11.01 -4.72 1.20
CA PRO A 324 12.34 -5.16 0.80
C PRO A 324 12.28 -6.58 0.21
N MET A 325 12.75 -6.75 -1.03
CA MET A 325 12.71 -8.04 -1.73
C MET A 325 13.74 -8.04 -2.86
N ASP A 326 14.45 -9.14 -3.05
CA ASP A 326 15.31 -9.40 -4.20
C ASP A 326 14.43 -9.68 -5.43
N LEU A 327 14.28 -8.70 -6.32
CA LEU A 327 13.32 -8.75 -7.43
C LEU A 327 13.90 -9.32 -8.72
N ASP A 328 15.21 -9.33 -8.88
CA ASP A 328 15.90 -9.78 -10.08
C ASP A 328 16.85 -10.97 -9.85
N ASP A 329 16.78 -11.56 -8.62
CA ASP A 329 17.56 -12.73 -8.19
C ASP A 329 19.09 -12.51 -8.22
N ASP A 330 19.55 -11.26 -8.11
CA ASP A 330 20.99 -10.95 -8.02
C ASP A 330 21.53 -11.09 -6.59
N GLY A 331 20.62 -11.28 -5.66
CA GLY A 331 20.85 -11.50 -4.23
C GLY A 331 20.87 -10.23 -3.40
N TRP A 332 20.84 -9.04 -3.98
CA TRP A 332 20.70 -7.78 -3.26
C TRP A 332 19.23 -7.49 -2.97
N LEU A 333 18.98 -6.83 -1.85
CA LEU A 333 17.60 -6.43 -1.52
C LEU A 333 17.25 -5.15 -2.28
N ASP A 334 16.18 -5.22 -3.06
CA ASP A 334 15.50 -4.10 -3.69
C ASP A 334 14.39 -3.58 -2.78
N LEU A 335 13.81 -2.42 -3.14
CA LEU A 335 12.73 -1.82 -2.38
C LEU A 335 11.54 -1.51 -3.30
N VAL A 336 10.37 -2.05 -2.98
CA VAL A 336 9.11 -1.63 -3.60
C VAL A 336 8.36 -0.73 -2.64
N VAL A 337 8.05 0.50 -3.07
CA VAL A 337 7.38 1.50 -2.23
C VAL A 337 5.98 1.75 -2.76
N ALA A 338 4.98 1.46 -1.93
CA ALA A 338 3.58 1.78 -2.19
C ALA A 338 3.34 3.27 -1.93
N ASN A 339 2.97 4.00 -2.98
CA ASN A 339 2.73 5.44 -2.93
C ASN A 339 1.25 5.76 -3.14
N ASP A 340 0.66 6.49 -2.22
CA ASP A 340 -0.74 6.89 -2.27
C ASP A 340 -0.98 7.97 -3.34
N THR A 341 -1.86 7.67 -4.30
CA THR A 341 -2.31 8.57 -5.39
C THR A 341 -1.22 9.06 -6.35
N VAL A 342 -0.02 8.55 -6.24
CA VAL A 342 1.08 8.76 -7.20
C VAL A 342 1.68 7.40 -7.56
N ARG A 343 2.53 7.35 -8.60
CA ARG A 343 3.13 6.09 -9.03
C ARG A 343 3.93 5.40 -7.93
N ASN A 344 3.84 4.09 -7.85
CA ASN A 344 4.71 3.31 -6.98
C ASN A 344 6.16 3.39 -7.46
N PHE A 345 7.11 3.24 -6.52
CA PHE A 345 8.53 3.16 -6.85
C PHE A 345 9.04 1.74 -6.69
N VAL A 346 9.98 1.39 -7.55
CA VAL A 346 10.81 0.20 -7.41
C VAL A 346 12.26 0.66 -7.50
N PHE A 347 12.99 0.51 -6.41
CA PHE A 347 14.40 0.83 -6.32
C PHE A 347 15.19 -0.46 -6.45
N ILE A 348 15.82 -0.67 -7.60
CA ILE A 348 16.71 -1.81 -7.85
C ILE A 348 18.09 -1.48 -7.28
N ASN A 349 18.57 -2.32 -6.41
CA ASN A 349 19.89 -2.20 -5.78
C ASN A 349 20.97 -2.58 -6.80
N ARG A 350 21.99 -1.74 -6.96
CA ARG A 350 23.07 -1.98 -7.93
C ARG A 350 24.29 -2.70 -7.33
N GLY A 351 24.25 -3.03 -6.05
CA GLY A 351 25.35 -3.67 -5.34
C GLY A 351 26.60 -2.76 -5.17
N ASP A 352 26.44 -1.46 -5.37
CA ASP A 352 27.49 -0.46 -5.20
C ASP A 352 27.13 0.64 -4.20
N GLY A 353 26.13 0.39 -3.36
CA GLY A 353 25.55 1.34 -2.40
C GLY A 353 24.55 2.32 -3.03
N THR A 354 24.14 2.09 -4.29
CA THR A 354 23.16 2.94 -4.98
C THR A 354 21.99 2.15 -5.54
N PHE A 355 20.86 2.85 -5.72
CA PHE A 355 19.63 2.31 -6.30
C PHE A 355 19.29 2.99 -7.62
N ALA A 356 18.58 2.26 -8.50
CA ALA A 356 17.92 2.79 -9.67
C ALA A 356 16.41 2.71 -9.48
N GLU A 357 15.68 3.81 -9.71
CA GLU A 357 14.22 3.79 -9.70
C GLU A 357 13.68 3.29 -11.05
N GLU A 358 13.14 2.07 -11.06
CA GLU A 358 12.73 1.31 -12.25
C GLU A 358 11.24 0.91 -12.21
N GLY A 359 10.40 1.54 -11.38
CA GLY A 359 8.99 1.16 -11.20
C GLY A 359 8.16 1.18 -12.48
N VAL A 360 8.43 2.13 -13.40
CA VAL A 360 7.72 2.21 -14.68
C VAL A 360 8.14 1.08 -15.64
N PRO A 361 9.43 0.87 -15.92
CA PRO A 361 9.84 -0.21 -16.83
C PRO A 361 9.54 -1.61 -16.26
N LEU A 362 9.54 -1.77 -14.94
CA LEU A 362 9.20 -3.05 -14.30
C LEU A 362 7.69 -3.30 -14.16
N GLY A 363 6.83 -2.33 -14.52
CA GLY A 363 5.39 -2.52 -14.57
C GLY A 363 4.65 -2.40 -13.24
N VAL A 364 5.31 -2.01 -12.14
CA VAL A 364 4.70 -1.90 -10.79
C VAL A 364 4.19 -0.48 -10.50
N ALA A 365 4.59 0.53 -11.29
CA ALA A 365 4.28 1.93 -11.05
C ALA A 365 2.78 2.27 -11.09
N PHE A 366 1.98 1.52 -11.83
CA PHE A 366 0.58 1.78 -12.12
C PHE A 366 -0.24 0.49 -12.15
N ASP A 367 -1.57 0.63 -12.02
CA ASP A 367 -2.49 -0.47 -12.25
C ASP A 367 -2.54 -0.90 -13.74
N ASN A 368 -3.28 -1.95 -14.07
CA ASN A 368 -3.44 -2.46 -15.43
C ASN A 368 -4.14 -1.47 -16.39
N SER A 369 -4.71 -0.40 -15.88
CA SER A 369 -5.33 0.69 -16.66
C SER A 369 -4.41 1.90 -16.84
N GLY A 370 -3.21 1.86 -16.26
CA GLY A 370 -2.21 2.93 -16.30
C GLY A 370 -2.48 4.06 -15.30
N HIS A 371 -3.25 3.82 -14.24
CA HIS A 371 -3.53 4.80 -13.20
C HIS A 371 -2.65 4.54 -11.97
N ALA A 372 -2.23 5.62 -11.31
CA ALA A 372 -1.72 5.56 -9.96
C ALA A 372 -2.90 5.33 -9.02
N THR A 373 -2.76 4.39 -8.11
CA THR A 373 -3.79 4.02 -7.14
C THR A 373 -3.54 4.68 -5.78
N GLY A 374 -4.55 4.65 -4.90
CA GLY A 374 -4.39 4.97 -3.49
C GLY A 374 -3.74 3.80 -2.76
N ALA A 375 -2.45 3.58 -3.03
CA ALA A 375 -1.69 2.44 -2.54
C ALA A 375 -1.33 2.61 -1.07
N MET A 376 -1.54 1.55 -0.26
CA MET A 376 -1.33 1.57 1.18
C MET A 376 -0.42 0.41 1.63
N GLY A 377 -0.95 -0.66 2.18
CA GLY A 377 -0.18 -1.81 2.60
C GLY A 377 0.37 -2.61 1.41
N ILE A 378 1.51 -3.23 1.61
CA ILE A 378 2.21 -4.03 0.59
C ILE A 378 2.76 -5.32 1.21
N ASP A 379 2.71 -6.39 0.47
CA ASP A 379 3.47 -7.61 0.72
C ASP A 379 3.81 -8.31 -0.59
N GLY A 380 4.75 -9.24 -0.56
CA GLY A 380 5.16 -10.00 -1.72
C GLY A 380 5.99 -11.22 -1.37
N GLY A 381 6.14 -12.08 -2.33
CA GLY A 381 6.87 -13.32 -2.18
C GLY A 381 7.13 -14.00 -3.51
N ARG A 382 7.57 -15.24 -3.43
CA ARG A 382 7.75 -16.11 -4.58
C ARG A 382 6.86 -17.33 -4.46
N ASP A 383 6.21 -17.69 -5.54
CA ASP A 383 5.56 -18.97 -5.73
C ASP A 383 6.49 -19.87 -6.56
N PRO A 384 7.28 -20.74 -5.90
CA PRO A 384 8.28 -21.55 -6.61
C PRO A 384 7.64 -22.65 -7.47
N GLU A 385 6.39 -23.05 -7.20
CA GLU A 385 5.68 -24.05 -8.02
C GLU A 385 5.27 -23.46 -9.36
N ARG A 386 4.90 -22.17 -9.37
CA ARG A 386 4.54 -21.44 -10.60
C ARG A 386 5.74 -20.74 -11.24
N SER A 387 6.88 -20.71 -10.55
CA SER A 387 8.04 -19.91 -10.95
C SER A 387 7.67 -18.45 -11.16
N GLU A 388 6.97 -17.87 -10.18
CA GLU A 388 6.44 -16.51 -10.19
C GLU A 388 6.88 -15.73 -8.96
N ARG A 389 7.19 -14.46 -9.15
CA ARG A 389 7.29 -13.45 -8.08
C ARG A 389 6.01 -12.66 -8.05
N VAL A 390 5.50 -12.42 -6.85
CA VAL A 390 4.23 -11.74 -6.64
C VAL A 390 4.39 -10.55 -5.70
N ILE A 391 3.67 -9.46 -6.00
CA ILE A 391 3.56 -8.28 -5.14
C ILE A 391 2.08 -7.93 -5.07
N ALA A 392 1.52 -7.84 -3.86
CA ALA A 392 0.16 -7.37 -3.64
C ALA A 392 0.18 -6.00 -2.95
N ILE A 393 -0.66 -5.08 -3.40
CA ILE A 393 -0.80 -3.73 -2.83
C ILE A 393 -2.28 -3.44 -2.55
N ALA A 394 -2.58 -3.14 -1.28
CA ALA A 394 -3.89 -2.69 -0.85
C ALA A 394 -4.20 -1.29 -1.39
N ASN A 395 -5.42 -1.08 -1.89
CA ASN A 395 -5.81 0.17 -2.54
C ASN A 395 -7.08 0.80 -1.95
N PHE A 396 -7.32 2.05 -2.32
CA PHE A 396 -8.47 2.82 -1.90
C PHE A 396 -9.79 2.25 -2.45
N ALA A 397 -10.91 2.59 -1.81
CA ALA A 397 -12.25 2.17 -2.23
C ALA A 397 -12.55 2.50 -3.70
N ASN A 398 -13.18 1.57 -4.41
CA ASN A 398 -13.46 1.55 -5.85
C ASN A 398 -12.24 1.27 -6.75
N GLU A 399 -11.07 1.07 -6.18
CA GLU A 399 -9.88 0.52 -6.82
C GLU A 399 -9.76 -0.97 -6.45
N MET A 400 -9.16 -1.77 -7.29
CA MET A 400 -8.88 -3.17 -6.96
C MET A 400 -7.57 -3.23 -6.18
N THR A 401 -7.44 -4.16 -5.25
CA THR A 401 -6.12 -4.54 -4.76
C THR A 401 -5.28 -4.94 -5.95
N SER A 402 -4.13 -4.32 -6.13
CA SER A 402 -3.19 -4.69 -7.19
C SER A 402 -2.52 -6.02 -6.85
N TYR A 403 -2.35 -6.85 -7.86
CA TYR A 403 -1.68 -8.14 -7.74
C TYR A 403 -0.72 -8.32 -8.92
N TYR A 404 0.51 -7.87 -8.72
CA TYR A 404 1.55 -7.90 -9.75
C TYR A 404 2.26 -9.24 -9.77
N VAL A 405 2.41 -9.81 -10.95
CA VAL A 405 3.07 -11.10 -11.19
C VAL A 405 4.18 -10.94 -12.22
N ALA A 406 5.33 -11.49 -11.93
CA ALA A 406 6.43 -11.66 -12.88
C ALA A 406 6.90 -13.11 -12.86
N SER A 407 7.09 -13.72 -14.05
CA SER A 407 7.74 -15.03 -14.13
C SER A 407 9.22 -14.91 -13.78
N ASP A 408 9.84 -16.03 -13.34
CA ASP A 408 11.28 -16.05 -13.02
C ASP A 408 12.17 -15.65 -14.22
N ASP A 409 11.70 -15.88 -15.46
CA ASP A 409 12.41 -15.51 -16.69
C ASP A 409 12.26 -14.02 -17.06
N SER A 410 11.47 -13.24 -16.32
CA SER A 410 11.13 -11.84 -16.63
C SER A 410 11.20 -10.96 -15.39
N ALA A 411 11.92 -9.85 -15.48
CA ALA A 411 11.86 -8.82 -14.43
C ALA A 411 10.60 -7.93 -14.51
N VAL A 412 9.76 -8.06 -15.56
CA VAL A 412 8.61 -7.20 -15.78
C VAL A 412 7.36 -7.83 -15.17
N PHE A 413 6.73 -7.07 -14.28
CA PHE A 413 5.48 -7.43 -13.63
C PHE A 413 4.26 -7.02 -14.45
N THR A 414 3.20 -7.80 -14.34
CA THR A 414 1.88 -7.50 -14.90
C THR A 414 0.85 -7.53 -13.77
N ASP A 415 -0.05 -6.54 -13.72
CA ASP A 415 -1.14 -6.54 -12.75
C ASP A 415 -2.21 -7.57 -13.17
N GLU A 416 -2.25 -8.66 -12.45
CA GLU A 416 -3.16 -9.80 -12.64
C GLU A 416 -4.30 -9.86 -11.62
N ALA A 417 -4.62 -8.74 -10.96
CA ALA A 417 -5.66 -8.67 -9.94
C ALA A 417 -7.00 -9.33 -10.34
N VAL A 418 -7.41 -9.19 -11.60
CA VAL A 418 -8.65 -9.79 -12.12
C VAL A 418 -8.49 -11.29 -12.36
N ILE A 419 -7.35 -11.71 -12.89
CA ILE A 419 -7.08 -13.12 -13.24
C ILE A 419 -6.88 -13.94 -11.97
N SER A 420 -6.13 -13.41 -11.01
CA SER A 420 -5.88 -14.06 -9.72
C SER A 420 -7.15 -14.28 -8.89
N GLY A 421 -8.19 -13.45 -9.07
CA GLY A 421 -9.45 -13.51 -8.31
C GLY A 421 -9.54 -12.48 -7.17
N VAL A 422 -8.44 -11.83 -6.80
CA VAL A 422 -8.38 -10.85 -5.71
C VAL A 422 -9.11 -9.56 -6.07
N GLY A 423 -8.85 -9.00 -7.25
CA GLY A 423 -9.30 -7.66 -7.62
C GLY A 423 -10.81 -7.45 -7.61
N PRO A 424 -11.64 -8.28 -8.27
CA PRO A 424 -13.09 -8.06 -8.30
C PRO A 424 -13.75 -8.05 -6.92
N ALA A 425 -13.25 -8.87 -5.98
CA ALA A 425 -13.81 -8.99 -4.64
C ALA A 425 -13.33 -7.87 -3.70
N SER A 426 -12.09 -7.35 -3.90
CA SER A 426 -11.53 -6.26 -3.10
C SER A 426 -12.01 -4.88 -3.51
N ARG A 427 -12.51 -4.70 -4.75
CA ARG A 427 -12.78 -3.39 -5.34
C ARG A 427 -13.66 -2.45 -4.51
N SER A 428 -14.64 -2.97 -3.77
CA SER A 428 -15.54 -2.14 -2.98
C SER A 428 -14.98 -1.79 -1.60
N ALA A 429 -13.94 -2.47 -1.16
CA ALA A 429 -13.27 -2.23 0.11
C ALA A 429 -12.26 -1.07 -0.01
N LEU A 430 -11.98 -0.44 1.11
CA LEU A 430 -10.82 0.40 1.31
C LEU A 430 -9.87 -0.38 2.21
N SER A 431 -8.74 -0.81 1.66
CA SER A 431 -7.84 -1.74 2.32
C SER A 431 -6.57 -1.05 2.75
N PHE A 432 -6.14 -1.25 4.01
CA PHE A 432 -4.87 -0.76 4.54
C PHE A 432 -3.89 -1.89 4.77
N GLY A 433 -4.00 -2.63 5.86
CA GLY A 433 -3.15 -3.79 6.12
C GLY A 433 -3.37 -4.89 5.10
N LEU A 434 -2.28 -5.50 4.64
CA LEU A 434 -2.32 -6.60 3.67
C LEU A 434 -1.09 -7.46 3.87
N PHE A 435 -1.25 -8.78 3.90
CA PHE A 435 -0.12 -9.70 3.94
C PHE A 435 -0.48 -11.09 3.41
N PHE A 436 0.55 -11.81 2.98
CA PHE A 436 0.48 -13.23 2.67
C PHE A 436 0.82 -14.08 3.89
N PHE A 437 0.02 -15.10 4.16
CA PHE A 437 0.27 -16.09 5.21
C PHE A 437 -0.48 -17.39 4.88
N ASP A 438 -0.14 -18.48 5.51
CA ASP A 438 -0.77 -19.79 5.28
C ASP A 438 -1.80 -20.03 6.42
N ALA A 439 -3.05 -19.64 6.17
CA ALA A 439 -4.11 -19.60 7.19
C ALA A 439 -4.61 -20.99 7.61
N ASP A 440 -4.55 -21.97 6.71
CA ASP A 440 -5.01 -23.34 6.93
C ASP A 440 -3.88 -24.38 6.96
N LEU A 441 -2.62 -23.93 6.88
CA LEU A 441 -1.42 -24.75 6.91
C LEU A 441 -1.36 -25.80 5.79
N ASP A 442 -1.94 -25.49 4.62
CA ASP A 442 -1.93 -26.38 3.45
C ASP A 442 -0.67 -26.25 2.59
N GLY A 443 0.23 -25.31 2.92
CA GLY A 443 1.49 -25.02 2.25
C GLY A 443 1.43 -23.85 1.26
N ARG A 444 0.25 -23.36 0.91
CA ARG A 444 0.04 -22.21 0.02
C ARG A 444 -0.25 -20.96 0.84
N GLN A 445 0.28 -19.84 0.37
CA GLN A 445 0.03 -18.56 1.05
C GLN A 445 -1.32 -17.97 0.61
N ASP A 446 -2.20 -17.74 1.57
CA ASP A 446 -3.44 -16.98 1.44
C ASP A 446 -3.14 -15.48 1.50
N LEU A 447 -4.12 -14.65 1.11
CA LEU A 447 -3.99 -13.21 1.19
C LEU A 447 -5.04 -12.63 2.15
N PHE A 448 -4.56 -11.92 3.17
CA PHE A 448 -5.40 -11.18 4.11
C PHE A 448 -5.43 -9.69 3.78
N GLN A 449 -6.58 -9.03 4.05
CA GLN A 449 -6.75 -7.58 3.95
C GLN A 449 -7.55 -7.02 5.12
N ALA A 450 -6.99 -5.98 5.77
CA ALA A 450 -7.65 -5.19 6.80
C ALA A 450 -8.36 -3.99 6.15
N ASN A 451 -9.68 -3.96 6.23
CA ASN A 451 -10.52 -2.98 5.54
C ASN A 451 -11.11 -1.96 6.50
N GLY A 452 -11.33 -0.73 6.01
CA GLY A 452 -11.97 0.34 6.77
C GLY A 452 -11.81 1.69 6.07
N HIS A 453 -12.91 2.44 5.92
CA HIS A 453 -12.89 3.74 5.23
C HIS A 453 -12.23 4.83 6.10
N VAL A 454 -11.76 5.92 5.46
CA VAL A 454 -11.17 7.08 6.15
C VAL A 454 -12.22 8.08 6.65
N GLU A 455 -13.37 8.21 5.97
CA GLU A 455 -14.44 9.13 6.32
C GLU A 455 -15.59 8.39 7.04
N ASN A 456 -15.81 8.74 8.31
CA ASN A 456 -16.80 8.08 9.16
C ASN A 456 -18.26 8.32 8.73
N GLN A 457 -18.52 9.33 7.90
CA GLN A 457 -19.83 9.66 7.35
C GLN A 457 -19.93 9.38 5.84
N ILE A 458 -19.05 8.53 5.30
CA ILE A 458 -19.00 8.24 3.86
C ILE A 458 -20.32 7.79 3.28
N ASN A 459 -21.14 7.09 4.04
CA ASN A 459 -22.46 6.61 3.61
C ASN A 459 -23.46 7.74 3.29
N VAL A 460 -23.21 8.98 3.76
CA VAL A 460 -24.00 10.16 3.39
C VAL A 460 -23.72 10.57 1.94
N VAL A 461 -22.47 10.41 1.49
CA VAL A 461 -22.01 10.79 0.15
C VAL A 461 -22.10 9.62 -0.82
N GLN A 462 -21.69 8.45 -0.37
CA GLN A 462 -21.69 7.19 -1.13
C GLN A 462 -22.46 6.11 -0.35
N PRO A 463 -23.78 5.93 -0.63
CA PRO A 463 -24.61 5.02 0.15
C PRO A 463 -24.16 3.55 0.14
N SER A 464 -23.35 3.14 -0.84
CA SER A 464 -22.75 1.81 -0.94
C SER A 464 -21.53 1.62 -0.03
N GLN A 465 -20.91 2.69 0.45
CA GLN A 465 -19.74 2.64 1.30
C GLN A 465 -20.10 2.68 2.78
N ARG A 466 -19.25 2.11 3.61
CA ARG A 466 -19.33 2.11 5.07
C ARG A 466 -17.98 2.48 5.66
N TYR A 467 -17.98 3.09 6.85
CA TYR A 467 -16.76 3.38 7.59
C TYR A 467 -16.09 2.09 8.08
N GLU A 468 -16.87 1.26 8.76
CA GLU A 468 -16.47 -0.07 9.16
C GLU A 468 -16.75 -1.03 8.01
N GLN A 469 -15.74 -1.83 7.66
CA GLN A 469 -15.80 -2.81 6.58
C GLN A 469 -15.24 -4.15 7.10
N PRO A 470 -15.79 -5.29 6.68
CA PRO A 470 -15.25 -6.56 7.10
C PRO A 470 -13.85 -6.77 6.50
N PRO A 471 -12.88 -7.29 7.26
CA PRO A 471 -11.66 -7.83 6.69
C PRO A 471 -11.97 -8.88 5.63
N GLN A 472 -11.04 -9.12 4.73
CA GLN A 472 -11.17 -10.14 3.69
C GLN A 472 -10.00 -11.12 3.76
N LEU A 473 -10.33 -12.39 3.61
CA LEU A 473 -9.37 -13.47 3.43
C LEU A 473 -9.62 -14.13 2.08
N PHE A 474 -8.57 -14.27 1.29
CA PHE A 474 -8.57 -14.92 -0.02
C PHE A 474 -7.78 -16.21 0.10
N TRP A 475 -8.46 -17.34 0.09
CA TRP A 475 -7.84 -18.65 0.15
C TRP A 475 -7.17 -19.00 -1.19
N ASN A 476 -5.93 -19.46 -1.12
CA ASN A 476 -5.15 -19.88 -2.27
C ASN A 476 -5.40 -21.36 -2.58
N CYS A 477 -6.26 -21.64 -3.51
CA CYS A 477 -6.55 -23.01 -3.94
C CYS A 477 -5.61 -23.54 -5.05
N GLY A 478 -4.59 -22.78 -5.42
CA GLY A 478 -3.62 -23.17 -6.44
C GLY A 478 -4.28 -23.49 -7.78
N ASP A 479 -3.82 -24.55 -8.44
CA ASP A 479 -4.33 -25.00 -9.74
C ASP A 479 -5.65 -25.78 -9.66
N ALA A 480 -6.17 -26.01 -8.44
CA ALA A 480 -7.47 -26.65 -8.26
C ALA A 480 -8.65 -25.72 -8.62
N CYS A 481 -8.41 -24.42 -8.75
CA CYS A 481 -9.40 -23.41 -9.06
C CYS A 481 -9.17 -22.74 -10.42
N PRO A 482 -10.24 -22.22 -11.05
CA PRO A 482 -10.11 -21.40 -12.26
C PRO A 482 -9.35 -20.08 -12.03
N ARG A 483 -9.28 -19.64 -10.77
CA ARG A 483 -8.53 -18.48 -10.29
C ARG A 483 -7.78 -18.91 -9.05
N GLN A 484 -6.56 -18.45 -8.90
CA GLN A 484 -5.69 -18.83 -7.79
C GLN A 484 -6.31 -18.55 -6.42
N TYR A 485 -6.99 -17.42 -6.27
CA TYR A 485 -7.59 -16.99 -5.02
C TYR A 485 -9.13 -17.01 -5.05
N VAL A 486 -9.72 -17.52 -3.99
CA VAL A 486 -11.15 -17.53 -3.74
C VAL A 486 -11.43 -16.76 -2.45
N PRO A 487 -12.27 -15.72 -2.46
CA PRO A 487 -12.65 -15.05 -1.22
C PRO A 487 -13.38 -16.02 -0.29
N VAL A 488 -12.97 -16.06 0.97
CA VAL A 488 -13.60 -16.91 1.99
C VAL A 488 -14.90 -16.26 2.46
N ASP A 489 -15.98 -17.01 2.44
CA ASP A 489 -17.29 -16.52 2.87
C ASP A 489 -17.31 -16.19 4.37
N SER A 490 -18.00 -15.11 4.74
CA SER A 490 -18.12 -14.62 6.12
C SER A 490 -18.58 -15.69 7.13
N GLY A 491 -19.38 -16.66 6.70
CA GLY A 491 -19.84 -17.76 7.55
C GLY A 491 -18.74 -18.74 7.97
N ARG A 492 -17.56 -18.69 7.32
CA ARG A 492 -16.41 -19.55 7.59
C ARG A 492 -15.31 -18.85 8.40
N LEU A 493 -15.39 -17.52 8.56
CA LEU A 493 -14.34 -16.68 9.16
C LEU A 493 -14.54 -16.39 10.66
N GLY A 494 -15.64 -16.85 11.27
CA GLY A 494 -15.93 -16.53 12.67
C GLY A 494 -16.03 -15.03 12.93
N ASP A 495 -15.41 -14.54 14.00
CA ASP A 495 -15.46 -13.13 14.40
C ASP A 495 -14.68 -12.19 13.45
N LEU A 496 -13.78 -12.74 12.63
CA LEU A 496 -13.05 -11.96 11.60
C LEU A 496 -14.01 -11.37 10.54
N ALA A 497 -15.19 -11.94 10.37
CA ALA A 497 -16.21 -11.42 9.47
C ALA A 497 -16.89 -10.13 9.95
N GLU A 498 -16.67 -9.72 11.21
CA GLU A 498 -17.27 -8.49 11.75
C GLU A 498 -16.61 -7.24 11.13
N PRO A 499 -17.43 -6.23 10.75
CA PRO A 499 -16.88 -4.98 10.21
C PRO A 499 -16.04 -4.22 11.24
N VAL A 500 -14.89 -3.71 10.79
CA VAL A 500 -13.93 -2.92 11.57
C VAL A 500 -13.49 -1.68 10.78
N ALA A 501 -12.86 -0.73 11.45
CA ALA A 501 -12.15 0.37 10.79
C ALA A 501 -10.64 0.03 10.71
N GLY A 502 -10.31 -1.03 9.97
CA GLY A 502 -8.96 -1.61 9.95
C GLY A 502 -7.89 -0.67 9.44
N ARG A 503 -6.69 -0.78 10.04
CA ARG A 503 -5.45 -0.08 9.61
C ARG A 503 -4.27 -1.03 9.63
N GLY A 504 -3.38 -0.93 10.59
CA GLY A 504 -2.27 -1.87 10.76
C GLY A 504 -2.78 -3.28 11.04
N ALA A 505 -2.13 -4.26 10.45
CA ALA A 505 -2.37 -5.66 10.73
C ALA A 505 -1.08 -6.46 10.62
N ALA A 506 -0.86 -7.38 11.55
CA ALA A 506 0.27 -8.29 11.59
C ALA A 506 -0.17 -9.68 12.04
N TYR A 507 0.68 -10.68 11.82
CA TYR A 507 0.43 -12.03 12.28
C TYR A 507 1.61 -12.59 13.10
N ALA A 508 1.29 -13.48 14.00
CA ALA A 508 2.21 -14.35 14.74
C ALA A 508 1.45 -15.57 15.26
N ASP A 509 2.16 -16.62 15.61
CA ASP A 509 1.62 -17.69 16.43
C ASP A 509 1.78 -17.27 17.90
N ILE A 510 0.68 -16.87 18.55
CA ILE A 510 0.72 -16.29 19.89
C ILE A 510 0.61 -17.32 21.00
N ASP A 511 0.15 -18.54 20.73
CA ASP A 511 -0.09 -19.57 21.76
C ASP A 511 0.64 -20.91 21.48
N GLY A 512 1.53 -20.93 20.47
CA GLY A 512 2.45 -22.03 20.20
C GLY A 512 1.78 -23.25 19.58
N ASP A 513 0.59 -23.11 18.98
CA ASP A 513 -0.13 -24.21 18.34
C ASP A 513 0.21 -24.37 16.86
N GLY A 514 0.95 -23.41 16.28
CA GLY A 514 1.44 -23.37 14.89
C GLY A 514 0.53 -22.65 13.92
N ASP A 515 -0.69 -22.35 14.31
CA ASP A 515 -1.61 -21.54 13.52
C ASP A 515 -1.22 -20.05 13.62
N LEU A 516 -1.40 -19.30 12.56
CA LEU A 516 -1.06 -17.88 12.56
C LEU A 516 -2.26 -17.03 12.95
N ASP A 517 -2.11 -16.26 14.02
CA ASP A 517 -3.10 -15.35 14.59
C ASP A 517 -2.92 -13.94 14.05
N ILE A 518 -3.97 -13.13 14.08
CA ILE A 518 -3.97 -11.80 13.48
C ILE A 518 -4.27 -10.73 14.53
N VAL A 519 -3.38 -9.74 14.67
CA VAL A 519 -3.66 -8.50 15.35
C VAL A 519 -4.06 -7.43 14.33
N LEU A 520 -5.08 -6.61 14.65
CA LEU A 520 -5.59 -5.55 13.80
C LEU A 520 -5.87 -4.29 14.63
N THR A 521 -5.34 -3.16 14.18
CA THR A 521 -5.53 -1.87 14.82
C THR A 521 -6.61 -1.03 14.13
N GLN A 522 -7.21 -0.10 14.88
CA GLN A 522 -8.29 0.76 14.43
C GLN A 522 -8.10 2.20 14.95
N PRO A 523 -8.23 3.27 14.13
CA PRO A 523 -8.10 4.63 14.59
C PRO A 523 -9.19 4.99 15.62
N GLY A 524 -8.77 5.48 16.79
CA GLY A 524 -9.69 5.90 17.85
C GLY A 524 -10.50 4.77 18.49
N ARG A 525 -10.06 3.51 18.37
CA ARG A 525 -10.79 2.33 18.83
C ARG A 525 -9.87 1.29 19.47
N ALA A 526 -10.49 0.30 20.12
CA ALA A 526 -9.78 -0.83 20.68
C ALA A 526 -9.11 -1.68 19.59
N VAL A 527 -7.92 -2.21 19.90
CA VAL A 527 -7.26 -3.23 19.11
C VAL A 527 -8.11 -4.49 19.01
N ARG A 528 -7.98 -5.25 17.93
CA ARG A 528 -8.53 -6.58 17.77
C ARG A 528 -7.40 -7.59 17.72
N LEU A 529 -7.60 -8.73 18.37
CA LEU A 529 -6.73 -9.90 18.29
C LEU A 529 -7.59 -11.10 17.92
N TYR A 530 -7.33 -11.67 16.77
CA TYR A 530 -8.08 -12.79 16.22
C TYR A 530 -7.21 -14.04 16.30
N ARG A 531 -7.57 -14.94 17.20
CA ARG A 531 -6.94 -16.25 17.26
C ARG A 531 -7.53 -17.14 16.18
N ASN A 532 -6.66 -17.85 15.47
CA ASN A 532 -7.05 -18.82 14.46
C ASN A 532 -7.42 -20.14 15.12
N ASP A 533 -8.70 -20.44 15.29
CA ASP A 533 -9.22 -21.67 15.88
C ASP A 533 -9.52 -22.74 14.79
N GLN A 534 -8.72 -22.77 13.68
CA GLN A 534 -8.91 -23.75 12.61
C GLN A 534 -8.71 -25.18 13.11
N ALA A 535 -9.34 -26.15 12.48
CA ALA A 535 -9.30 -27.55 12.88
C ALA A 535 -9.08 -28.49 11.68
N THR A 536 -8.25 -28.05 10.72
CA THR A 536 -7.92 -28.85 9.52
C THR A 536 -7.11 -30.10 9.85
N GLY A 537 -6.38 -30.08 10.98
CA GLY A 537 -5.46 -31.12 11.38
C GLY A 537 -4.20 -31.16 10.51
N HIS A 538 -3.91 -30.07 9.81
CA HIS A 538 -2.70 -29.93 9.04
C HIS A 538 -1.47 -29.80 9.95
N ARG A 539 -0.34 -30.26 9.46
CA ARG A 539 0.94 -30.19 10.16
C ARG A 539 1.70 -28.96 9.70
N TRP A 540 2.65 -28.55 10.50
CA TRP A 540 3.46 -27.36 10.25
C TRP A 540 4.92 -27.56 10.64
N LEU A 541 5.77 -26.69 10.09
CA LEU A 541 7.17 -26.54 10.46
C LEU A 541 7.44 -25.04 10.61
N ARG A 542 7.84 -24.62 11.84
CA ARG A 542 8.21 -23.23 12.13
C ARG A 542 9.72 -23.15 12.32
N ILE A 543 10.34 -22.18 11.68
CA ILE A 543 11.80 -22.07 11.66
C ILE A 543 12.22 -20.68 12.09
N ARG A 544 13.01 -20.62 13.16
CA ARG A 544 13.69 -19.42 13.60
C ARG A 544 15.14 -19.46 13.10
N LEU A 545 15.55 -18.45 12.35
CA LEU A 545 16.91 -18.32 11.82
C LEU A 545 17.73 -17.37 12.71
N GLU A 546 18.94 -17.80 13.08
CA GLU A 546 19.91 -16.99 13.78
C GLU A 546 21.06 -16.64 12.82
N GLY A 547 21.17 -15.36 12.47
CA GLY A 547 22.22 -14.81 11.63
C GLY A 547 23.49 -14.48 12.41
N ARG A 548 24.39 -13.77 11.75
CA ARG A 548 25.70 -13.37 12.27
C ARG A 548 25.87 -11.85 12.25
N GLY A 549 26.90 -11.40 12.97
CA GLY A 549 27.25 -9.97 13.00
C GLY A 549 26.13 -9.12 13.56
N GLY A 550 25.84 -8.01 12.91
CA GLY A 550 24.77 -7.10 13.24
C GLY A 550 23.38 -7.58 12.83
N ASN A 551 23.26 -8.56 11.90
CA ASN A 551 21.98 -9.09 11.44
C ASN A 551 21.62 -10.42 12.14
N ARG A 552 21.36 -10.38 13.44
CA ARG A 552 21.12 -11.55 14.27
C ARG A 552 19.84 -12.31 13.93
N HIS A 553 18.84 -11.65 13.42
CA HIS A 553 17.56 -12.27 13.02
C HIS A 553 17.58 -12.74 11.57
N ALA A 554 18.74 -12.71 10.90
CA ALA A 554 18.91 -13.12 9.51
C ALA A 554 17.91 -12.45 8.55
N LEU A 555 17.60 -11.15 8.75
CA LEU A 555 16.72 -10.38 7.87
C LEU A 555 17.22 -10.46 6.44
N GLY A 556 16.36 -10.78 5.49
CA GLY A 556 16.70 -11.04 4.09
C GLY A 556 17.05 -12.49 3.76
N ALA A 557 17.19 -13.37 4.76
CA ALA A 557 17.36 -14.81 4.48
C ALA A 557 16.14 -15.39 3.78
N VAL A 558 16.40 -16.32 2.84
CA VAL A 558 15.37 -17.05 2.10
C VAL A 558 15.51 -18.54 2.39
N ALA A 559 14.41 -19.15 2.79
CA ALA A 559 14.32 -20.58 3.06
C ALA A 559 13.40 -21.26 2.04
N THR A 560 13.93 -22.24 1.31
CA THR A 560 13.20 -23.04 0.34
C THR A 560 13.03 -24.46 0.90
N LEU A 561 11.80 -24.84 1.18
CA LEU A 561 11.43 -26.16 1.65
C LEU A 561 10.99 -27.06 0.49
N THR A 562 11.66 -28.19 0.31
CA THR A 562 11.15 -29.30 -0.50
C THR A 562 10.35 -30.21 0.43
N TRP A 563 9.11 -30.49 0.05
CA TRP A 563 8.20 -31.34 0.79
C TRP A 563 7.36 -32.22 -0.16
N SER A 564 6.60 -33.14 0.35
CA SER A 564 5.81 -34.07 -0.48
C SER A 564 4.73 -33.42 -1.35
N GLY A 565 4.36 -32.18 -1.07
CA GLY A 565 3.42 -31.38 -1.87
C GLY A 565 4.09 -30.48 -2.91
N GLY A 566 5.43 -30.38 -2.96
CA GLY A 566 6.18 -29.56 -3.92
C GLY A 566 7.27 -28.70 -3.26
N LEU A 567 7.30 -27.41 -3.62
CA LEU A 567 8.25 -26.43 -3.10
C LEU A 567 7.51 -25.30 -2.40
N GLN A 568 8.07 -24.83 -1.29
CA GLN A 568 7.62 -23.60 -0.61
C GLN A 568 8.81 -22.70 -0.38
N GLU A 569 8.63 -21.40 -0.57
CA GLU A 569 9.65 -20.40 -0.24
C GLU A 569 9.10 -19.41 0.78
N ARG A 570 9.91 -19.09 1.79
CA ARG A 570 9.60 -18.07 2.80
C ARG A 570 10.84 -17.21 3.03
N ARG A 571 10.63 -15.95 3.35
CA ARG A 571 11.70 -14.97 3.57
C ARG A 571 11.57 -14.36 4.98
N VAL A 572 12.70 -14.23 5.67
CA VAL A 572 12.76 -13.49 6.93
C VAL A 572 12.73 -11.99 6.61
N MET A 573 11.55 -11.43 6.63
CA MET A 573 11.30 -10.01 6.44
C MET A 573 10.05 -9.62 7.25
N PRO A 574 10.23 -9.12 8.50
CA PRO A 574 9.09 -8.71 9.33
C PRO A 574 8.32 -7.54 8.76
N THR A 575 9.01 -6.62 8.04
CA THR A 575 8.36 -5.47 7.42
C THR A 575 7.48 -5.89 6.26
N ARG A 576 6.18 -5.81 6.47
CA ARG A 576 5.12 -6.03 5.47
C ARG A 576 3.83 -5.37 5.91
N SER A 577 2.79 -5.41 5.09
CA SER A 577 1.49 -4.84 5.42
C SER A 577 1.51 -3.29 5.45
N TYR A 578 0.75 -2.68 6.33
CA TYR A 578 0.65 -1.23 6.53
C TYR A 578 1.07 -0.89 7.95
N LEU A 579 2.17 -0.13 8.10
CA LEU A 579 2.73 0.32 9.38
C LEU A 579 3.01 -0.84 10.37
N ALA A 580 3.32 -2.03 9.87
CA ALA A 580 3.30 -3.23 10.68
C ALA A 580 4.56 -4.09 10.52
N GLN A 581 4.82 -4.90 11.54
CA GLN A 581 5.88 -5.91 11.57
C GLN A 581 5.27 -7.22 12.04
N VAL A 582 5.47 -8.29 11.27
CA VAL A 582 5.11 -9.65 11.67
C VAL A 582 6.25 -10.30 12.45
N GLU A 583 6.02 -11.42 13.09
CA GLU A 583 7.09 -12.18 13.73
C GLU A 583 8.18 -12.61 12.71
N PRO A 584 9.47 -12.63 13.10
CA PRO A 584 10.56 -13.05 12.22
C PRO A 584 10.72 -14.58 12.16
N VAL A 585 9.62 -15.33 12.22
CA VAL A 585 9.60 -16.80 12.18
C VAL A 585 8.98 -17.25 10.86
N LEU A 586 9.59 -18.27 10.24
CA LEU A 586 9.13 -18.82 8.97
C LEU A 586 8.19 -19.99 9.22
N THR A 587 6.92 -19.86 8.85
CA THR A 587 5.91 -20.93 8.98
C THR A 587 5.67 -21.59 7.63
N PHE A 588 5.77 -22.91 7.61
CA PHE A 588 5.51 -23.78 6.47
C PHE A 588 4.38 -24.75 6.82
N GLY A 589 3.23 -24.61 6.18
CA GLY A 589 2.17 -25.61 6.26
C GLY A 589 2.56 -26.86 5.48
N LEU A 590 2.19 -28.01 6.01
CA LEU A 590 2.52 -29.32 5.42
C LEU A 590 1.27 -30.12 5.03
N GLY A 591 0.07 -29.54 5.19
CA GLY A 591 -1.17 -30.28 4.99
C GLY A 591 -1.33 -31.46 5.96
N ALA A 592 -2.36 -32.28 5.76
CA ALA A 592 -2.67 -33.40 6.64
C ALA A 592 -1.60 -34.50 6.67
N ASP A 593 -1.07 -34.84 5.51
CA ASP A 593 -0.17 -36.00 5.31
C ASP A 593 1.23 -35.61 4.79
N GLY A 594 1.51 -34.31 4.60
CA GLY A 594 2.75 -33.85 4.01
C GLY A 594 3.98 -34.12 4.88
N THR A 595 5.12 -34.29 4.25
CA THR A 595 6.42 -34.53 4.89
C THR A 595 7.45 -33.56 4.36
N ALA A 596 8.14 -32.87 5.24
CA ALA A 596 9.29 -32.05 4.90
C ALA A 596 10.48 -32.95 4.54
N GLU A 597 11.15 -32.72 3.42
CA GLU A 597 12.21 -33.57 2.89
C GLU A 597 13.58 -32.90 3.00
N SER A 598 13.69 -31.65 2.55
CA SER A 598 14.93 -30.86 2.54
C SER A 598 14.64 -29.38 2.69
N LEU A 599 15.47 -28.68 3.45
CA LEU A 599 15.42 -27.23 3.59
C LEU A 599 16.73 -26.62 3.11
N GLU A 600 16.67 -25.77 2.10
CA GLU A 600 17.79 -24.93 1.66
C GLU A 600 17.59 -23.52 2.23
N ILE A 601 18.65 -22.95 2.81
CA ILE A 601 18.67 -21.56 3.30
C ILE A 601 19.70 -20.78 2.52
N ARG A 602 19.31 -19.68 1.90
CA ARG A 602 20.18 -18.63 1.41
C ARG A 602 20.23 -17.53 2.49
N TRP A 603 21.39 -17.40 3.12
CA TRP A 603 21.63 -16.41 4.17
C TRP A 603 21.84 -15.01 3.58
N PRO A 604 21.69 -13.92 4.40
CA PRO A 604 21.80 -12.56 3.90
C PRO A 604 23.15 -12.22 3.24
N ASP A 605 24.24 -12.83 3.71
CA ASP A 605 25.58 -12.70 3.12
C ASP A 605 25.80 -13.52 1.83
N GLY A 606 24.75 -14.18 1.33
CA GLY A 606 24.79 -15.05 0.15
C GLY A 606 25.26 -16.48 0.40
N ALA A 607 25.69 -16.83 1.61
CA ALA A 607 26.03 -18.20 1.97
C ALA A 607 24.79 -19.11 1.84
N ARG A 608 25.00 -20.40 1.57
CA ARG A 608 23.93 -21.39 1.45
C ARG A 608 24.16 -22.55 2.44
N SER A 609 23.09 -23.07 2.99
CA SER A 609 23.15 -24.30 3.80
C SER A 609 21.94 -25.18 3.53
N THR A 610 22.13 -26.50 3.60
CA THR A 610 21.07 -27.47 3.39
C THR A 610 20.90 -28.31 4.65
N HIS A 611 19.66 -28.51 5.05
CA HIS A 611 19.30 -29.19 6.29
C HIS A 611 18.22 -30.24 6.03
N THR A 612 18.20 -31.28 6.85
CA THR A 612 17.11 -32.26 6.88
C THR A 612 16.13 -31.89 7.98
N PRO A 613 14.88 -31.50 7.62
CA PRO A 613 13.88 -31.11 8.62
C PRO A 613 13.52 -32.24 9.58
N PRO A 614 13.04 -31.93 10.81
CA PRO A 614 12.53 -32.91 11.73
C PRO A 614 11.30 -33.63 11.14
N ALA A 615 11.28 -34.96 11.22
CA ALA A 615 10.25 -35.80 10.59
C ALA A 615 8.82 -35.52 11.09
N GLY A 616 8.68 -34.94 12.29
CA GLY A 616 7.38 -34.61 12.89
C GLY A 616 6.87 -33.20 12.65
N GLY A 617 7.66 -32.34 11.99
CA GLY A 617 7.39 -30.89 11.99
C GLY A 617 7.69 -30.27 13.36
N GLY A 618 7.01 -29.15 13.67
CA GLY A 618 7.18 -28.39 14.91
C GLY A 618 8.22 -27.28 14.80
N GLU A 619 8.63 -26.71 15.92
CA GLU A 619 9.61 -25.62 15.94
C GLU A 619 11.04 -26.10 15.71
N TRP A 620 11.81 -25.28 15.00
CA TRP A 620 13.19 -25.58 14.67
C TRP A 620 14.03 -24.30 14.63
N ARG A 621 15.16 -24.30 15.33
CA ARG A 621 16.12 -23.20 15.35
C ARG A 621 17.36 -23.57 14.56
N LEU A 622 17.75 -22.72 13.62
CA LEU A 622 18.91 -22.91 12.77
C LEU A 622 19.84 -21.70 12.84
N ARG A 623 21.13 -21.98 12.94
CA ARG A 623 22.19 -20.96 12.99
C ARG A 623 22.94 -20.92 11.67
N GLN A 624 23.28 -19.72 11.27
CA GLN A 624 24.13 -19.50 10.12
C GLN A 624 25.50 -20.17 10.31
N PRO A 625 25.98 -21.01 9.37
CA PRO A 625 27.24 -21.73 9.49
C PRO A 625 28.45 -20.83 9.61
N ASP A 626 29.52 -21.28 10.30
CA ASP A 626 30.81 -20.58 10.37
C ASP A 626 31.61 -20.75 9.06
N GLY A 627 31.64 -19.70 8.22
CA GLY A 627 32.40 -19.66 6.95
C GLY A 627 31.56 -20.06 5.73
N PRO A 628 32.10 -19.85 4.51
CA PRO A 628 31.41 -20.28 3.31
C PRO A 628 31.24 -21.80 3.32
N SER A 629 29.99 -22.27 3.24
CA SER A 629 29.72 -23.70 2.98
C SER A 629 30.25 -24.05 1.59
N GLU A 630 31.09 -25.09 1.51
CA GLU A 630 31.58 -25.67 0.24
C GLU A 630 30.43 -26.20 -0.64
#